data_272f400b037c1f72188f18f71c1b3460
#
_entry.id   272f400b037c1f72188f18f71c1b3460
#
_cell.length_a   1.000
_cell.length_b   1.000
_cell.length_c   1.000
_cell.angle_alpha   90.00
_cell.angle_beta   90.00
_cell.angle_gamma   90.00
#
_symmetry.space_group_name_H-M   'P 1'
#
loop_
_entity.id
_entity.type
_entity.pdbx_description
1 polymer ?
#
loop_
_entity_poly.entity_id
_entity_poly.type
_entity_poly.pdbx_seq_one_letter_code
_entity_poly.pdbx_strand_id
1 'polypeptide(L)'
;MAPRAKKSPASKTQATSVTAPKAPAPVNFDKKQELDAYREMLLIRRFEEKAGQLYGMGFIGGFCHLYIGQEAVVVGMQMALKEGDQVITAYRDHGHMLAAGMSARGVMAELTGRRSGLSKGKGGSMHMFSKEKNFYGGHGIVGAQVSLGTGLAFANRYRDNDNVTLTYFGDGAANQGQVYESFNMASLWKLPVVYIIENNRYAMGTSVSRSSAETDF
;
A
#
# COMPACT_ATOMS: atom_id res chain seq x y z
N MET A 1 -44.29 34.29 25.34
CA MET A 1 -44.71 32.99 24.79
C MET A 1 -44.16 32.90 23.37
N ALA A 2 -43.14 32.10 23.14
CA ALA A 2 -42.54 31.89 21.80
C ALA A 2 -43.29 30.73 21.10
N PRO A 3 -43.51 30.81 19.77
CA PRO A 3 -44.26 29.80 19.04
C PRO A 3 -43.46 28.50 18.86
N ARG A 4 -44.12 27.40 19.14
CA ARG A 4 -43.59 26.01 19.03
C ARG A 4 -43.40 25.62 17.56
N ALA A 5 -42.16 25.34 17.16
CA ALA A 5 -41.83 24.86 15.82
C ALA A 5 -42.51 23.50 15.54
N LYS A 6 -43.22 23.42 14.40
CA LYS A 6 -43.81 22.16 13.91
C LYS A 6 -42.69 21.24 13.38
N LYS A 7 -42.63 20.01 13.90
CA LYS A 7 -41.74 18.94 13.39
C LYS A 7 -42.19 18.54 11.98
N SER A 8 -41.31 18.67 11.03
CA SER A 8 -41.46 18.09 9.68
C SER A 8 -41.41 16.54 9.75
N PRO A 9 -42.17 15.81 8.94
CA PRO A 9 -42.14 14.36 8.95
C PRO A 9 -40.82 13.88 8.36
N ALA A 10 -40.15 12.95 9.11
CA ALA A 10 -38.93 12.29 8.67
C ALA A 10 -39.21 11.45 7.41
N SER A 11 -38.55 11.79 6.32
CA SER A 11 -38.49 10.96 5.11
C SER A 11 -37.79 9.66 5.45
N LYS A 12 -38.50 8.53 5.32
CA LYS A 12 -37.91 7.19 5.40
C LYS A 12 -37.15 6.95 4.09
N THR A 13 -35.87 7.24 4.08
CA THR A 13 -34.97 6.78 3.03
C THR A 13 -34.87 5.26 3.15
N GLN A 14 -35.46 4.53 2.22
CA GLN A 14 -35.26 3.08 2.10
C GLN A 14 -33.79 2.84 1.75
N ALA A 15 -33.06 2.22 2.67
CA ALA A 15 -31.74 1.68 2.41
C ALA A 15 -31.91 0.56 1.37
N THR A 16 -31.47 0.82 0.13
CA THR A 16 -31.28 -0.23 -0.87
C THR A 16 -30.20 -1.17 -0.35
N SER A 17 -30.57 -2.41 -0.05
CA SER A 17 -29.61 -3.45 0.30
C SER A 17 -28.73 -3.72 -0.92
N VAL A 18 -27.52 -3.18 -0.92
CA VAL A 18 -26.48 -3.57 -1.87
C VAL A 18 -26.05 -4.96 -1.47
N THR A 19 -26.48 -5.98 -2.22
CA THR A 19 -25.97 -7.34 -2.04
C THR A 19 -24.48 -7.32 -2.29
N ALA A 20 -23.68 -7.74 -1.32
CA ALA A 20 -22.24 -7.87 -1.46
C ALA A 20 -21.93 -8.71 -2.72
N PRO A 21 -20.97 -8.33 -3.56
CA PRO A 21 -20.59 -9.10 -4.71
C PRO A 21 -20.14 -10.51 -4.28
N LYS A 22 -20.59 -11.52 -5.00
CA LYS A 22 -20.19 -12.92 -4.74
C LYS A 22 -18.67 -13.00 -4.81
N ALA A 23 -18.05 -13.60 -3.80
CA ALA A 23 -16.62 -13.82 -3.81
C ALA A 23 -16.17 -14.48 -5.13
N PRO A 24 -15.10 -14.01 -5.77
CA PRO A 24 -14.60 -14.63 -6.98
C PRO A 24 -14.18 -16.08 -6.69
N ALA A 25 -14.27 -16.93 -7.72
CA ALA A 25 -13.79 -18.30 -7.61
C ALA A 25 -12.28 -18.30 -7.24
N PRO A 26 -11.83 -19.26 -6.41
CA PRO A 26 -10.42 -19.33 -6.06
C PRO A 26 -9.57 -19.47 -7.33
N VAL A 27 -8.51 -18.67 -7.41
CA VAL A 27 -7.54 -18.76 -8.52
C VAL A 27 -6.67 -19.99 -8.25
N ASN A 28 -6.66 -20.94 -9.19
CA ASN A 28 -5.74 -22.07 -9.13
C ASN A 28 -4.42 -21.67 -9.80
N PHE A 29 -3.36 -21.62 -9.02
CA PHE A 29 -2.00 -21.45 -9.54
C PHE A 29 -1.44 -22.77 -10.01
N ASP A 30 -0.65 -22.75 -11.07
CA ASP A 30 0.15 -23.90 -11.44
C ASP A 30 1.37 -24.05 -10.50
N LYS A 31 1.99 -25.24 -10.53
CA LYS A 31 3.14 -25.53 -9.64
C LYS A 31 4.31 -24.55 -9.83
N LYS A 32 4.50 -24.02 -11.03
CA LYS A 32 5.57 -23.06 -11.32
C LYS A 32 5.25 -21.73 -10.64
N GLN A 33 4.03 -21.24 -10.79
CA GLN A 33 3.55 -20.00 -10.15
C GLN A 33 3.66 -20.08 -8.62
N GLU A 34 3.26 -21.20 -8.02
CA GLU A 34 3.40 -21.43 -6.57
C GLU A 34 4.86 -21.40 -6.11
N LEU A 35 5.76 -22.05 -6.84
CA LEU A 35 7.18 -22.08 -6.53
C LEU A 35 7.83 -20.69 -6.71
N ASP A 36 7.44 -19.94 -7.73
CA ASP A 36 7.96 -18.60 -7.98
C ASP A 36 7.46 -17.65 -6.88
N ALA A 37 6.20 -17.71 -6.50
CA ALA A 37 5.66 -16.95 -5.37
C ALA A 37 6.38 -17.30 -4.05
N TYR A 38 6.61 -18.57 -3.79
CA TYR A 38 7.34 -19.00 -2.60
C TYR A 38 8.79 -18.47 -2.58
N ARG A 39 9.48 -18.50 -3.72
CA ARG A 39 10.85 -17.95 -3.84
C ARG A 39 10.88 -16.45 -3.56
N GLU A 40 9.92 -15.70 -4.11
CA GLU A 40 9.81 -14.27 -3.86
C GLU A 40 9.52 -13.96 -2.37
N MET A 41 8.57 -14.65 -1.76
CA MET A 41 8.32 -14.50 -0.33
C MET A 41 9.54 -14.83 0.51
N LEU A 42 10.28 -15.89 0.15
CA LEU A 42 11.49 -16.29 0.86
C LEU A 42 12.62 -15.26 0.65
N LEU A 43 12.78 -14.72 -0.55
CA LEU A 43 13.74 -13.65 -0.84
C LEU A 43 13.46 -12.42 0.04
N ILE A 44 12.21 -11.96 0.10
CA ILE A 44 11.79 -10.83 0.94
C ILE A 44 12.11 -11.13 2.41
N ARG A 45 11.73 -12.29 2.93
CA ARG A 45 11.98 -12.68 4.31
C ARG A 45 13.49 -12.67 4.64
N ARG A 46 14.32 -13.30 3.81
CA ARG A 46 15.76 -13.37 4.04
C ARG A 46 16.44 -12.01 3.90
N PHE A 47 15.96 -11.19 2.97
CA PHE A 47 16.42 -9.81 2.84
C PHE A 47 16.14 -9.01 4.11
N GLU A 48 14.92 -9.07 4.63
CA GLU A 48 14.50 -8.33 5.81
C GLU A 48 15.19 -8.79 7.10
N GLU A 49 15.39 -10.10 7.25
CA GLU A 49 16.18 -10.64 8.35
C GLU A 49 17.62 -10.07 8.33
N LYS A 50 18.21 -9.97 7.12
CA LYS A 50 19.55 -9.38 6.95
C LYS A 50 19.54 -7.87 7.16
N ALA A 51 18.53 -7.17 6.69
CA ALA A 51 18.36 -5.74 6.93
C ALA A 51 18.25 -5.44 8.44
N GLY A 52 17.46 -6.24 9.16
CA GLY A 52 17.34 -6.12 10.63
C GLY A 52 18.67 -6.34 11.37
N GLN A 53 19.47 -7.32 10.94
CA GLN A 53 20.81 -7.54 11.49
C GLN A 53 21.72 -6.33 11.25
N LEU A 54 21.75 -5.81 10.01
CA LEU A 54 22.60 -4.66 9.67
C LEU A 54 22.15 -3.38 10.37
N TYR A 55 20.85 -3.22 10.58
CA TYR A 55 20.30 -2.13 11.38
C TYR A 55 20.76 -2.21 12.83
N GLY A 56 20.67 -3.38 13.47
CA GLY A 56 21.17 -3.61 14.82
C GLY A 56 22.68 -3.40 14.98
N MET A 57 23.45 -3.57 13.90
CA MET A 57 24.90 -3.31 13.84
C MET A 57 25.24 -1.84 13.52
N GLY A 58 24.25 -0.97 13.29
CA GLY A 58 24.45 0.45 12.99
C GLY A 58 24.85 0.76 11.53
N PHE A 59 24.75 -0.20 10.60
CA PHE A 59 25.06 0.03 9.19
C PHE A 59 23.91 0.69 8.41
N ILE A 60 22.69 0.65 8.94
CA ILE A 60 21.52 1.32 8.38
C ILE A 60 21.13 2.43 9.33
N GLY A 61 21.17 3.69 8.85
CA GLY A 61 20.81 4.86 9.62
C GLY A 61 19.33 5.22 9.51
N GLY A 62 18.83 6.03 10.45
CA GLY A 62 17.44 6.45 10.49
C GLY A 62 16.48 5.33 10.90
N PHE A 63 15.23 5.41 10.44
CA PHE A 63 14.25 4.36 10.67
C PHE A 63 14.39 3.26 9.64
N CYS A 64 14.24 2.01 10.08
CA CYS A 64 14.21 0.83 9.22
C CYS A 64 12.93 0.04 9.52
N HIS A 65 12.02 0.01 8.55
CA HIS A 65 10.72 -0.64 8.69
C HIS A 65 10.70 -1.95 7.91
N LEU A 66 10.82 -3.07 8.64
CA LEU A 66 10.86 -4.40 8.04
C LEU A 66 9.48 -4.87 7.58
N TYR A 67 9.42 -5.55 6.45
CA TYR A 67 8.19 -6.09 5.84
C TYR A 67 7.87 -7.53 6.28
N ILE A 68 8.57 -8.05 7.29
CA ILE A 68 8.41 -9.39 7.81
C ILE A 68 6.96 -9.66 8.24
N GLY A 69 6.41 -10.77 7.74
CA GLY A 69 5.03 -11.20 8.04
C GLY A 69 3.98 -10.77 7.02
N GLN A 70 4.33 -9.92 6.06
CA GLN A 70 3.41 -9.38 5.03
C GLN A 70 3.79 -9.82 3.61
N GLU A 71 4.72 -10.74 3.45
CA GLU A 71 5.30 -11.15 2.16
C GLU A 71 4.24 -11.64 1.18
N ALA A 72 3.25 -12.39 1.67
CA ALA A 72 2.19 -12.94 0.83
C ALA A 72 1.28 -11.86 0.22
N VAL A 73 1.10 -10.74 0.94
CA VAL A 73 0.27 -9.62 0.45
C VAL A 73 0.90 -9.03 -0.80
N VAL A 74 2.16 -8.61 -0.71
CA VAL A 74 2.82 -7.95 -1.85
C VAL A 74 3.07 -8.91 -3.01
N VAL A 75 3.47 -10.16 -2.74
CA VAL A 75 3.74 -11.14 -3.80
C VAL A 75 2.45 -11.51 -4.53
N GLY A 76 1.35 -11.76 -3.79
CA GLY A 76 0.06 -12.06 -4.40
C GLY A 76 -0.47 -10.90 -5.25
N MET A 77 -0.37 -9.67 -4.78
CA MET A 77 -0.78 -8.50 -5.55
C MET A 77 0.11 -8.28 -6.78
N GLN A 78 1.43 -8.48 -6.65
CA GLN A 78 2.36 -8.34 -7.77
C GLN A 78 2.06 -9.35 -8.90
N MET A 79 1.64 -10.57 -8.56
CA MET A 79 1.25 -11.58 -9.54
C MET A 79 0.00 -11.21 -10.35
N ALA A 80 -0.83 -10.29 -9.86
CA ALA A 80 -2.02 -9.80 -10.55
C ALA A 80 -1.74 -8.60 -11.46
N LEU A 81 -0.58 -7.94 -11.33
CA LEU A 81 -0.22 -6.75 -12.10
C LEU A 81 0.08 -7.08 -13.55
N LYS A 82 -0.23 -6.11 -14.40
CA LYS A 82 0.12 -6.11 -15.83
C LYS A 82 1.20 -5.06 -16.11
N GLU A 83 1.80 -5.18 -17.27
CA GLU A 83 2.74 -4.18 -17.77
C GLU A 83 2.05 -2.80 -17.87
N GLY A 84 2.67 -1.79 -17.29
CA GLY A 84 2.14 -0.43 -17.23
C GLY A 84 1.43 -0.08 -15.92
N ASP A 85 0.99 -1.08 -15.15
CA ASP A 85 0.40 -0.83 -13.84
C ASP A 85 1.40 -0.18 -12.89
N GLN A 86 0.89 0.58 -11.92
CA GLN A 86 1.68 1.45 -11.06
C GLN A 86 1.53 1.02 -9.61
N VAL A 87 2.61 1.13 -8.86
CA VAL A 87 2.62 0.84 -7.43
C VAL A 87 3.14 2.04 -6.65
N ILE A 88 2.43 2.38 -5.59
CA ILE A 88 2.86 3.38 -4.60
C ILE A 88 2.55 2.86 -3.20
N THR A 89 3.47 3.06 -2.26
CA THR A 89 3.36 2.46 -0.94
C THR A 89 3.77 3.43 0.18
N ALA A 90 3.53 3.01 1.40
CA ALA A 90 3.96 3.67 2.62
C ALA A 90 5.48 3.51 2.85
N TYR A 91 5.93 3.79 4.05
CA TYR A 91 7.32 3.74 4.47
C TYR A 91 7.89 2.31 4.66
N ARG A 92 7.04 1.27 4.61
CA ARG A 92 7.43 -0.15 4.73
C ARG A 92 7.45 -0.79 3.35
N ASP A 93 8.42 -0.41 2.53
CA ASP A 93 8.41 -0.61 1.09
C ASP A 93 9.44 -1.63 0.55
N HIS A 94 10.33 -2.19 1.41
CA HIS A 94 11.37 -3.11 0.97
C HIS A 94 10.79 -4.31 0.21
N GLY A 95 9.75 -4.95 0.75
CA GLY A 95 9.08 -6.09 0.11
C GLY A 95 8.49 -5.71 -1.25
N HIS A 96 7.89 -4.54 -1.35
CA HIS A 96 7.31 -4.04 -2.60
C HIS A 96 8.36 -3.80 -3.67
N MET A 97 9.53 -3.27 -3.28
CA MET A 97 10.61 -3.07 -4.23
C MET A 97 11.18 -4.38 -4.77
N LEU A 98 11.37 -5.37 -3.90
CA LEU A 98 11.83 -6.70 -4.30
C LEU A 98 10.81 -7.37 -5.21
N ALA A 99 9.54 -7.37 -4.84
CA ALA A 99 8.46 -7.94 -5.64
C ALA A 99 8.30 -7.24 -7.01
N ALA A 100 8.56 -5.93 -7.08
CA ALA A 100 8.60 -5.18 -8.35
C ALA A 100 9.84 -5.51 -9.21
N GLY A 101 10.71 -6.41 -8.76
CA GLY A 101 11.87 -6.89 -9.50
C GLY A 101 13.11 -5.99 -9.38
N MET A 102 13.20 -5.19 -8.33
CA MET A 102 14.43 -4.48 -8.03
C MET A 102 15.45 -5.41 -7.38
N SER A 103 16.73 -5.24 -7.70
CA SER A 103 17.75 -6.14 -7.17
C SER A 103 17.92 -5.97 -5.66
N ALA A 104 17.94 -7.07 -4.91
CA ALA A 104 18.21 -7.07 -3.48
C ALA A 104 19.53 -6.35 -3.13
N ARG A 105 20.54 -6.46 -4.00
CA ARG A 105 21.81 -5.74 -3.85
C ARG A 105 21.62 -4.22 -3.94
N GLY A 106 20.81 -3.74 -4.89
CA GLY A 106 20.53 -2.32 -5.06
C GLY A 106 19.74 -1.75 -3.90
N VAL A 107 18.73 -2.48 -3.42
CA VAL A 107 17.94 -2.11 -2.24
C VAL A 107 18.83 -2.07 -0.99
N MET A 108 19.65 -3.10 -0.74
CA MET A 108 20.56 -3.11 0.40
C MET A 108 21.62 -2.01 0.34
N ALA A 109 22.11 -1.70 -0.87
CA ALA A 109 23.03 -0.59 -1.07
C ALA A 109 22.39 0.76 -0.69
N GLU A 110 21.11 0.94 -1.03
CA GLU A 110 20.36 2.14 -0.62
C GLU A 110 20.21 2.22 0.89
N LEU A 111 19.78 1.14 1.56
CA LEU A 111 19.62 1.09 3.00
C LEU A 111 20.92 1.45 3.74
N THR A 112 22.05 1.02 3.20
CA THR A 112 23.38 1.27 3.79
C THR A 112 24.05 2.57 3.29
N GLY A 113 23.32 3.45 2.62
CA GLY A 113 23.78 4.77 2.17
C GLY A 113 24.84 4.74 1.06
N ARG A 114 24.83 3.69 0.22
CA ARG A 114 25.83 3.55 -0.84
C ARG A 114 25.38 4.21 -2.13
N ARG A 115 26.33 4.80 -2.87
CA ARG A 115 26.08 5.47 -4.17
C ARG A 115 25.46 4.54 -5.21
N SER A 116 25.69 3.25 -5.11
CA SER A 116 25.09 2.22 -5.99
C SER A 116 23.65 1.86 -5.63
N GLY A 117 23.09 2.47 -4.58
CA GLY A 117 21.68 2.32 -4.23
C GLY A 117 20.72 3.00 -5.21
N LEU A 118 19.46 2.63 -5.17
CA LEU A 118 18.41 3.05 -6.11
C LEU A 118 18.18 4.57 -6.12
N SER A 119 18.30 5.20 -4.96
CA SER A 119 18.27 6.68 -4.79
C SER A 119 19.66 7.25 -4.44
N LYS A 120 20.70 6.57 -4.89
CA LYS A 120 22.12 6.95 -4.67
C LYS A 120 22.50 7.04 -3.19
N GLY A 121 21.87 6.24 -2.36
CA GLY A 121 22.10 6.19 -0.91
C GLY A 121 21.47 7.35 -0.13
N LYS A 122 20.57 8.12 -0.72
CA LYS A 122 19.94 9.29 -0.10
C LYS A 122 18.51 9.03 0.40
N GLY A 123 17.84 8.00 -0.12
CA GLY A 123 16.48 7.67 0.25
C GLY A 123 16.38 6.82 1.51
N GLY A 124 17.39 5.99 1.77
CA GLY A 124 17.38 5.07 2.90
C GLY A 124 16.25 4.05 2.81
N SER A 125 15.69 3.68 3.97
CA SER A 125 14.68 2.63 4.08
C SER A 125 13.30 3.01 3.51
N MET A 126 12.96 4.30 3.39
CA MET A 126 11.57 4.72 3.16
C MET A 126 11.34 5.47 1.84
N HIS A 127 12.39 5.77 1.08
CA HIS A 127 12.29 6.67 -0.07
C HIS A 127 13.07 6.12 -1.27
N MET A 128 12.65 4.95 -1.74
CA MET A 128 13.19 4.32 -2.93
C MET A 128 12.14 4.32 -4.05
N PHE A 129 12.58 4.56 -5.28
CA PHE A 129 11.73 4.74 -6.45
C PHE A 129 12.35 4.04 -7.65
N SER A 130 11.51 3.59 -8.58
CA SER A 130 11.97 3.09 -9.87
C SER A 130 10.98 3.44 -10.97
N LYS A 131 11.34 4.41 -11.80
CA LYS A 131 10.53 4.79 -12.96
C LYS A 131 10.38 3.62 -13.95
N GLU A 132 11.45 2.84 -14.14
CA GLU A 132 11.46 1.69 -15.06
C GLU A 132 10.49 0.58 -14.63
N LYS A 133 10.21 0.47 -13.32
CA LYS A 133 9.31 -0.52 -12.73
C LYS A 133 7.93 0.05 -12.39
N ASN A 134 7.62 1.27 -12.82
CA ASN A 134 6.40 1.98 -12.43
C ASN A 134 6.16 1.98 -10.91
N PHE A 135 7.26 1.98 -10.13
CA PHE A 135 7.23 2.00 -8.68
C PHE A 135 7.46 3.44 -8.20
N TYR A 136 6.39 4.04 -7.70
CA TYR A 136 6.34 5.46 -7.29
C TYR A 136 6.70 5.66 -5.82
N GLY A 137 7.32 4.66 -5.23
CA GLY A 137 8.09 4.75 -4.00
C GLY A 137 7.34 4.56 -2.72
N GLY A 138 8.17 4.53 -1.67
CA GLY A 138 7.78 4.62 -0.28
C GLY A 138 7.68 6.06 0.19
N HIS A 139 6.76 6.30 1.12
CA HIS A 139 6.47 7.63 1.64
C HIS A 139 6.51 7.61 3.17
N GLY A 140 7.38 8.46 3.76
CA GLY A 140 7.52 8.59 5.20
C GLY A 140 6.35 9.32 5.87
N ILE A 141 5.66 10.22 5.13
CA ILE A 141 4.47 10.91 5.63
C ILE A 141 3.28 9.94 5.59
N VAL A 142 2.77 9.60 6.77
CA VAL A 142 1.69 8.61 6.93
C VAL A 142 0.43 9.04 6.18
N GLY A 143 -0.03 8.21 5.25
CA GLY A 143 -1.23 8.47 4.44
C GLY A 143 -1.02 9.31 3.18
N ALA A 144 0.13 10.01 3.02
CA ALA A 144 0.36 10.89 1.86
C ALA A 144 0.29 10.15 0.53
N GLN A 145 0.77 8.91 0.49
CA GLN A 145 0.74 8.08 -0.73
C GLN A 145 -0.68 7.78 -1.22
N VAL A 146 -1.70 7.88 -0.37
CA VAL A 146 -3.09 7.60 -0.78
C VAL A 146 -3.57 8.67 -1.76
N SER A 147 -3.35 9.94 -1.45
CA SER A 147 -3.70 11.03 -2.36
C SER A 147 -2.82 11.04 -3.61
N LEU A 148 -1.54 10.72 -3.48
CA LEU A 148 -0.63 10.61 -4.63
C LEU A 148 -1.02 9.46 -5.57
N GLY A 149 -1.37 8.29 -5.02
CA GLY A 149 -1.87 7.15 -5.78
C GLY A 149 -3.18 7.46 -6.50
N THR A 150 -4.08 8.18 -5.84
CA THR A 150 -5.29 8.70 -6.48
C THR A 150 -4.95 9.61 -7.65
N GLY A 151 -3.93 10.48 -7.52
CA GLY A 151 -3.44 11.33 -8.60
C GLY A 151 -2.82 10.55 -9.77
N LEU A 152 -2.09 9.46 -9.48
CA LEU A 152 -1.58 8.56 -10.53
C LEU A 152 -2.74 7.90 -11.30
N ALA A 153 -3.74 7.40 -10.60
CA ALA A 153 -4.93 6.82 -11.22
C ALA A 153 -5.74 7.86 -12.02
N PHE A 154 -5.81 9.11 -11.52
CA PHE A 154 -6.39 10.20 -12.28
C PHE A 154 -5.63 10.45 -13.60
N ALA A 155 -4.30 10.41 -13.56
CA ALA A 155 -3.48 10.56 -14.77
C ALA A 155 -3.72 9.42 -15.77
N ASN A 156 -3.89 8.17 -15.30
CA ASN A 156 -4.26 7.04 -16.15
C ASN A 156 -5.62 7.28 -16.83
N ARG A 157 -6.61 7.68 -16.05
CA ARG A 157 -7.95 8.01 -16.55
C ARG A 157 -7.92 9.16 -17.56
N TYR A 158 -7.16 10.22 -17.26
CA TYR A 158 -7.02 11.38 -18.14
C TYR A 158 -6.33 11.04 -19.47
N ARG A 159 -5.38 10.11 -19.45
CA ARG A 159 -4.65 9.64 -20.64
C ARG A 159 -5.38 8.54 -21.41
N ASP A 160 -6.53 8.11 -20.91
CA ASP A 160 -7.36 7.05 -21.48
C ASP A 160 -6.56 5.75 -21.71
N ASN A 161 -5.80 5.33 -20.69
CA ASN A 161 -5.09 4.05 -20.69
C ASN A 161 -5.74 3.09 -19.67
N ASP A 162 -5.48 1.77 -19.83
CA ASP A 162 -6.05 0.70 -19.01
C ASP A 162 -5.22 0.37 -17.76
N ASN A 163 -4.19 1.18 -17.45
CA ASN A 163 -3.32 0.92 -16.31
C ASN A 163 -4.03 1.17 -14.98
N VAL A 164 -3.72 0.34 -14.00
CA VAL A 164 -4.24 0.43 -12.64
C VAL A 164 -3.14 0.91 -11.69
N THR A 165 -3.53 1.68 -10.68
CA THR A 165 -2.62 2.10 -9.61
C THR A 165 -2.93 1.35 -8.33
N LEU A 166 -1.97 0.56 -7.83
CA LEU A 166 -2.04 -0.06 -6.52
C LEU A 166 -1.47 0.89 -5.47
N THR A 167 -2.28 1.22 -4.49
CA THR A 167 -1.95 2.18 -3.43
C THR A 167 -2.01 1.52 -2.07
N TYR A 168 -0.85 1.25 -1.48
CA TYR A 168 -0.74 0.57 -0.19
C TYR A 168 -0.64 1.56 0.96
N PHE A 169 -1.31 1.26 2.07
CA PHE A 169 -1.20 2.03 3.30
C PHE A 169 -1.55 1.18 4.52
N GLY A 170 -1.02 1.54 5.68
CA GLY A 170 -1.25 0.81 6.91
C GLY A 170 -2.60 1.15 7.57
N ASP A 171 -3.02 0.31 8.52
CA ASP A 171 -4.22 0.50 9.33
C ASP A 171 -4.26 1.84 10.07
N GLY A 172 -3.12 2.32 10.57
CA GLY A 172 -3.04 3.65 11.19
C GLY A 172 -3.32 4.79 10.20
N ALA A 173 -2.83 4.65 8.95
CA ALA A 173 -3.07 5.64 7.90
C ALA A 173 -4.55 5.68 7.48
N ALA A 174 -5.29 4.58 7.62
CA ALA A 174 -6.72 4.51 7.29
C ALA A 174 -7.57 5.53 8.05
N ASN A 175 -7.11 6.02 9.20
CA ASN A 175 -7.81 7.05 9.98
C ASN A 175 -7.51 8.51 9.55
N GLN A 176 -6.67 8.71 8.53
CA GLN A 176 -6.38 10.04 7.99
C GLN A 176 -7.54 10.58 7.14
N GLY A 177 -7.92 11.85 7.34
CA GLY A 177 -9.01 12.49 6.58
C GLY A 177 -8.79 12.44 5.07
N GLN A 178 -7.56 12.68 4.62
CA GLN A 178 -7.17 12.61 3.20
C GLN A 178 -7.43 11.25 2.53
N VAL A 179 -7.50 10.16 3.29
CA VAL A 179 -7.86 8.83 2.77
C VAL A 179 -9.31 8.84 2.28
N TYR A 180 -10.22 9.36 3.09
CA TYR A 180 -11.64 9.45 2.75
C TYR A 180 -11.91 10.46 1.63
N GLU A 181 -11.18 11.57 1.59
CA GLU A 181 -11.21 12.53 0.48
C GLU A 181 -10.77 11.85 -0.83
N SER A 182 -9.70 11.06 -0.79
CA SER A 182 -9.20 10.29 -1.92
C SER A 182 -10.21 9.23 -2.39
N PHE A 183 -10.84 8.51 -1.48
CA PHE A 183 -11.87 7.53 -1.79
C PHE A 183 -13.07 8.19 -2.47
N ASN A 184 -13.51 9.35 -1.97
CA ASN A 184 -14.59 10.10 -2.57
C ASN A 184 -14.27 10.51 -4.01
N MET A 185 -13.07 11.08 -4.26
CA MET A 185 -12.63 11.47 -5.60
C MET A 185 -12.53 10.25 -6.53
N ALA A 186 -11.93 9.15 -6.06
CA ALA A 186 -11.77 7.94 -6.84
C ALA A 186 -13.14 7.35 -7.24
N SER A 187 -14.09 7.32 -6.32
CA SER A 187 -15.44 6.84 -6.58
C SER A 187 -16.20 7.75 -7.55
N LEU A 188 -16.15 9.08 -7.32
CA LEU A 188 -16.84 10.07 -8.15
C LEU A 188 -16.38 10.02 -9.60
N TRP A 189 -15.08 9.91 -9.82
CA TRP A 189 -14.48 9.90 -11.16
C TRP A 189 -14.18 8.52 -11.70
N LYS A 190 -14.54 7.45 -10.96
CA LYS A 190 -14.30 6.04 -11.34
C LYS A 190 -12.86 5.80 -11.74
N LEU A 191 -11.93 6.23 -10.87
CA LEU A 191 -10.50 6.13 -11.14
C LEU A 191 -10.03 4.67 -11.03
N PRO A 192 -9.07 4.24 -11.88
CA PRO A 192 -8.51 2.90 -11.86
C PRO A 192 -7.47 2.76 -10.72
N VAL A 193 -7.93 2.80 -9.48
CA VAL A 193 -7.11 2.65 -8.28
C VAL A 193 -7.61 1.50 -7.41
N VAL A 194 -6.67 0.72 -6.89
CA VAL A 194 -6.93 -0.30 -5.86
C VAL A 194 -6.24 0.14 -4.59
N TYR A 195 -7.03 0.42 -3.56
CA TYR A 195 -6.53 0.75 -2.24
C TYR A 195 -6.34 -0.51 -1.41
N ILE A 196 -5.15 -0.69 -0.84
CA ILE A 196 -4.78 -1.89 -0.10
C ILE A 196 -4.38 -1.50 1.30
N ILE A 197 -5.17 -1.96 2.28
CA ILE A 197 -4.87 -1.75 3.70
C ILE A 197 -4.01 -2.90 4.21
N GLU A 198 -2.76 -2.61 4.52
CA GLU A 198 -1.86 -3.55 5.18
C GLU A 198 -2.10 -3.50 6.69
N ASN A 199 -3.07 -4.31 7.14
CA ASN A 199 -3.51 -4.31 8.54
C ASN A 199 -2.63 -5.22 9.41
N ASN A 200 -1.54 -4.67 9.96
CA ASN A 200 -0.71 -5.36 10.94
C ASN A 200 -1.21 -5.17 12.39
N ARG A 201 -2.36 -4.51 12.56
CA ARG A 201 -3.08 -4.25 13.81
C ARG A 201 -2.41 -3.26 14.75
N TYR A 202 -1.29 -2.67 14.39
CA TYR A 202 -0.58 -1.68 15.20
C TYR A 202 0.01 -0.55 14.37
N ALA A 203 -0.25 0.68 14.78
CA ALA A 203 0.46 1.86 14.30
C ALA A 203 1.35 2.38 15.45
N MET A 204 2.65 2.19 15.35
CA MET A 204 3.59 2.35 16.44
C MET A 204 3.17 1.48 17.65
N GLY A 205 2.90 2.06 18.81
CA GLY A 205 2.42 1.38 20.00
C GLY A 205 0.89 1.34 20.15
N THR A 206 0.12 1.85 19.17
CA THR A 206 -1.33 1.95 19.24
C THR A 206 -2.00 0.84 18.45
N SER A 207 -2.81 0.02 19.13
CA SER A 207 -3.60 -1.02 18.46
C SER A 207 -4.79 -0.44 17.68
N VAL A 208 -5.22 -1.14 16.63
CA VAL A 208 -6.43 -0.79 15.87
C VAL A 208 -7.65 -0.68 16.78
N SER A 209 -7.84 -1.63 17.71
CA SER A 209 -8.97 -1.64 18.65
C SER A 209 -9.02 -0.44 19.61
N ARG A 210 -7.90 0.29 19.74
CA ARG A 210 -7.84 1.51 20.55
C ARG A 210 -8.10 2.77 19.73
N SER A 211 -7.86 2.74 18.42
CA SER A 211 -7.88 3.92 17.56
C SER A 211 -9.01 3.93 16.53
N SER A 212 -9.68 2.80 16.31
CA SER A 212 -10.76 2.67 15.33
C SER A 212 -12.02 2.15 16.01
N ALA A 213 -13.17 2.73 15.68
CA ALA A 213 -14.47 2.30 16.19
C ALA A 213 -14.86 0.90 15.66
N GLU A 214 -14.41 0.57 14.45
CA GLU A 214 -14.55 -0.73 13.82
C GLU A 214 -13.16 -1.30 13.51
N THR A 215 -12.98 -2.61 13.65
CA THR A 215 -11.70 -3.29 13.45
C THR A 215 -11.67 -4.16 12.20
N ASP A 216 -12.82 -4.31 11.52
CA ASP A 216 -12.97 -4.89 10.19
C ASP A 216 -13.06 -3.75 9.16
N PHE A 217 -12.01 -3.60 8.33
CA PHE A 217 -11.84 -2.50 7.38
C PHE A 217 -12.45 -2.83 6.02
#